data_1807c58b29d0aa2b9cc791daa0829516
#
_entry.id   1807c58b29d0aa2b9cc791daa0829516
#
_cell.length_a   1.000
_cell.length_b   1.000
_cell.length_c   1.000
_cell.angle_alpha   90.00
_cell.angle_beta   90.00
_cell.angle_gamma   90.00
#
_symmetry.space_group_name_H-M   'P 1'
#
loop_
_entity.id
_entity.type
_entity.pdbx_description
1 polymer ?
#
loop_
_entity_poly.entity_id
_entity_poly.type
_entity_poly.pdbx_seq_one_letter_code
_entity_poly.pdbx_strand_id
1 'polypeptide(L)'
;MDMSNKKSLIHTVAVFLIVALLMPINVYATANETVEPRASDYLDSYNTYIYPSGLGKIQVWFSVTGTVYMDDIGALTIQIYESSDNETWTWKKTYRHDSTAGMLGHDDYFHSDYVEYSGTIGRYYKAYVCIWAGKDGGGDTRYMWTLPKKATLLPG
;
A
#
# COMPACT_ATOMS: atom_id res chain seq x y z
N MET A 1 1.61 41.99 -55.70
CA MET A 1 2.24 41.56 -54.45
C MET A 1 3.72 41.48 -54.65
N ASP A 2 4.46 42.39 -54.10
CA ASP A 2 5.83 42.66 -54.41
C ASP A 2 6.76 41.54 -53.93
N MET A 3 7.75 41.13 -54.78
CA MET A 3 8.74 40.09 -54.49
C MET A 3 9.58 40.38 -53.23
N SER A 4 9.72 41.69 -52.88
CA SER A 4 10.42 42.17 -51.69
C SER A 4 9.70 41.68 -50.40
N ASN A 5 8.38 41.76 -50.33
CA ASN A 5 7.60 41.33 -49.18
C ASN A 5 7.61 39.80 -48.94
N LYS A 6 7.72 39.01 -50.00
CA LYS A 6 7.86 37.54 -49.87
C LYS A 6 9.19 37.12 -49.25
N LYS A 7 10.31 37.79 -49.61
CA LYS A 7 11.61 37.46 -49.05
C LYS A 7 11.68 37.84 -47.56
N SER A 8 11.12 39.00 -47.19
CA SER A 8 11.05 39.44 -45.77
C SER A 8 10.24 38.45 -44.92
N LEU A 9 9.07 37.99 -45.43
CA LEU A 9 8.23 37.01 -44.72
C LEU A 9 8.93 35.67 -44.49
N ILE A 10 9.66 35.20 -45.49
CA ILE A 10 10.39 33.91 -45.36
C ILE A 10 11.51 34.00 -44.34
N HIS A 11 12.25 35.13 -44.28
CA HIS A 11 13.29 35.35 -43.26
C HIS A 11 12.71 35.44 -41.85
N THR A 12 11.60 36.11 -41.70
CA THR A 12 10.91 36.26 -40.37
C THR A 12 10.41 34.91 -39.87
N VAL A 13 9.81 34.10 -40.75
CA VAL A 13 9.34 32.73 -40.37
C VAL A 13 10.53 31.81 -40.06
N ALA A 14 11.62 31.88 -40.81
CA ALA A 14 12.80 31.07 -40.54
C ALA A 14 13.46 31.41 -39.19
N VAL A 15 13.55 32.68 -38.83
CA VAL A 15 14.08 33.10 -37.55
C VAL A 15 13.19 32.64 -36.37
N PHE A 16 11.86 32.70 -36.50
CA PHE A 16 10.94 32.19 -35.48
C PHE A 16 11.07 30.68 -35.30
N LEU A 17 11.28 29.92 -36.40
CA LEU A 17 11.44 28.47 -36.31
C LEU A 17 12.75 28.06 -35.60
N ILE A 18 13.84 28.81 -35.84
CA ILE A 18 15.14 28.57 -35.18
C ILE A 18 15.08 28.90 -33.68
N VAL A 19 14.37 29.98 -33.26
CA VAL A 19 14.20 30.34 -31.88
C VAL A 19 13.36 29.30 -31.12
N ALA A 20 12.35 28.72 -31.76
CA ALA A 20 11.54 27.66 -31.17
C ALA A 20 12.32 26.34 -30.93
N LEU A 21 13.36 26.07 -31.77
CA LEU A 21 14.25 24.92 -31.62
C LEU A 21 15.34 25.09 -30.54
N LEU A 22 15.55 26.31 -30.05
CA LEU A 22 16.54 26.63 -29.01
C LEU A 22 15.95 26.71 -27.60
N MET A 23 14.65 26.44 -27.42
CA MET A 23 14.08 26.35 -26.09
C MET A 23 14.68 25.14 -25.37
N PRO A 24 15.33 25.33 -24.21
CA PRO A 24 15.81 24.19 -23.44
C PRO A 24 14.61 23.35 -23.04
N ILE A 25 14.54 22.12 -23.54
CA ILE A 25 13.64 21.12 -23.02
C ILE A 25 14.16 20.84 -21.62
N ASN A 26 13.51 21.42 -20.60
CA ASN A 26 13.72 20.98 -19.22
C ASN A 26 13.19 19.53 -19.15
N VAL A 27 14.06 18.58 -19.46
CA VAL A 27 13.85 17.18 -19.09
C VAL A 27 13.94 17.18 -17.57
N TYR A 28 12.80 17.27 -16.91
CA TYR A 28 12.71 16.84 -15.53
C TYR A 28 13.00 15.35 -15.55
N ALA A 29 14.26 14.99 -15.32
CA ALA A 29 14.58 13.67 -14.85
C ALA A 29 13.83 13.50 -13.55
N THR A 30 12.66 12.85 -13.58
CA THR A 30 12.13 12.18 -12.41
C THR A 30 13.22 11.21 -12.01
N ALA A 31 14.08 11.61 -11.08
CA ALA A 31 14.83 10.67 -10.31
C ALA A 31 13.77 9.76 -9.70
N ASN A 32 13.61 8.57 -10.28
CA ASN A 32 13.10 7.45 -9.52
C ASN A 32 14.15 7.26 -8.42
N GLU A 33 13.96 7.96 -7.31
CA GLU A 33 14.54 7.50 -6.06
C GLU A 33 13.98 6.09 -5.88
N THR A 34 14.74 5.11 -6.30
CA THR A 34 14.63 3.78 -5.74
C THR A 34 15.00 3.98 -4.27
N VAL A 35 13.98 4.26 -3.46
CA VAL A 35 14.12 4.15 -2.00
C VAL A 35 14.45 2.67 -1.80
N GLU A 36 15.75 2.37 -1.68
CA GLU A 36 16.15 1.05 -1.22
C GLU A 36 15.41 0.84 0.10
N PRO A 37 14.66 -0.26 0.26
CA PRO A 37 14.02 -0.55 1.52
C PRO A 37 15.13 -0.57 2.55
N ARG A 38 15.16 0.41 3.46
CA ARG A 38 16.07 0.36 4.60
C ARG A 38 15.81 -0.96 5.30
N ALA A 39 16.85 -1.76 5.48
CA ALA A 39 16.78 -2.94 6.33
C ALA A 39 16.18 -2.48 7.67
N SER A 40 15.15 -3.18 8.13
CA SER A 40 14.56 -2.88 9.42
C SER A 40 15.44 -3.45 10.52
N ASP A 41 15.69 -2.69 11.58
CA ASP A 41 16.42 -3.18 12.74
C ASP A 41 15.56 -4.14 13.60
N TYR A 42 14.23 -4.09 13.44
CA TYR A 42 13.27 -4.84 14.25
C TYR A 42 12.49 -5.88 13.45
N LEU A 43 12.14 -5.61 12.17
CA LEU A 43 11.34 -6.49 11.32
C LEU A 43 12.21 -7.27 10.34
N ASP A 44 12.22 -8.61 10.44
CA ASP A 44 12.87 -9.52 9.49
C ASP A 44 11.92 -9.84 8.31
N SER A 45 10.72 -10.34 8.64
CA SER A 45 9.71 -10.64 7.62
C SER A 45 8.30 -10.44 8.15
N TYR A 46 7.38 -10.17 7.22
CA TYR A 46 5.97 -10.00 7.56
C TYR A 46 5.08 -10.29 6.35
N ASN A 47 3.86 -10.77 6.62
CA ASN A 47 2.87 -11.04 5.59
C ASN A 47 1.47 -10.74 6.08
N THR A 48 0.55 -10.48 5.15
CA THR A 48 -0.88 -10.36 5.45
C THR A 48 -1.72 -10.80 4.25
N TYR A 49 -2.83 -11.49 4.53
CA TYR A 49 -3.77 -11.94 3.51
C TYR A 49 -5.18 -12.07 4.07
N ILE A 50 -6.17 -12.11 3.18
CA ILE A 50 -7.56 -12.41 3.52
C ILE A 50 -7.88 -13.83 3.12
N TYR A 51 -8.55 -14.54 4.01
CA TYR A 51 -9.13 -15.87 3.78
C TYR A 51 -10.65 -15.83 3.96
N PRO A 52 -11.46 -16.18 2.94
CA PRO A 52 -12.90 -16.35 3.09
C PRO A 52 -13.19 -17.63 3.89
N SER A 53 -13.66 -17.48 5.13
CA SER A 53 -13.91 -18.61 6.04
C SER A 53 -15.31 -19.22 5.91
N GLY A 54 -16.10 -18.75 4.94
CA GLY A 54 -17.46 -19.24 4.67
C GLY A 54 -18.54 -18.43 5.41
N LEU A 55 -19.81 -18.64 5.01
CA LEU A 55 -20.98 -17.94 5.56
C LEU A 55 -20.87 -16.41 5.52
N GLY A 56 -20.18 -15.86 4.50
CA GLY A 56 -19.91 -14.44 4.39
C GLY A 56 -18.80 -13.91 5.28
N LYS A 57 -18.20 -14.74 6.12
CA LYS A 57 -17.10 -14.34 7.00
C LYS A 57 -15.77 -14.27 6.25
N ILE A 58 -14.92 -13.36 6.66
CA ILE A 58 -13.55 -13.23 6.22
C ILE A 58 -12.62 -13.19 7.43
N GLN A 59 -11.47 -13.80 7.31
CA GLN A 59 -10.36 -13.70 8.25
C GLN A 59 -9.24 -12.89 7.62
N VAL A 60 -8.76 -11.89 8.33
CA VAL A 60 -7.54 -11.15 7.94
C VAL A 60 -6.41 -11.67 8.79
N TRP A 61 -5.56 -12.44 8.17
CA TRP A 61 -4.37 -13.03 8.78
C TRP A 61 -3.18 -12.09 8.67
N PHE A 62 -2.34 -12.12 9.68
CA PHE A 62 -1.03 -11.50 9.66
C PHE A 62 0.00 -12.45 10.28
N SER A 63 1.25 -12.31 9.87
CA SER A 63 2.40 -12.95 10.49
C SER A 63 3.56 -11.98 10.47
N VAL A 64 4.33 -11.95 11.55
CA VAL A 64 5.46 -11.05 11.74
C VAL A 64 6.59 -11.82 12.37
N THR A 65 7.79 -11.68 11.82
CA THR A 65 9.04 -12.20 12.38
C THR A 65 9.93 -11.04 12.74
N GLY A 66 10.43 -11.02 13.95
CA GLY A 66 11.41 -10.05 14.42
C GLY A 66 12.83 -10.45 14.04
N THR A 67 13.76 -9.50 14.03
CA THR A 67 15.19 -9.77 13.84
C THR A 67 15.79 -10.49 15.06
N VAL A 68 15.19 -10.29 16.22
CA VAL A 68 15.48 -10.93 17.52
C VAL A 68 14.18 -11.09 18.30
N TYR A 69 14.23 -11.54 19.56
CA TYR A 69 13.06 -11.48 20.46
C TYR A 69 12.65 -10.02 20.67
N MET A 70 11.37 -9.73 20.43
CA MET A 70 10.77 -8.41 20.55
C MET A 70 9.94 -8.31 21.83
N ASP A 71 9.91 -7.11 22.45
CA ASP A 71 9.02 -6.86 23.58
C ASP A 71 7.56 -6.93 23.13
N ASP A 72 7.28 -6.35 21.93
CA ASP A 72 5.96 -6.37 21.28
C ASP A 72 6.11 -6.63 19.78
N ILE A 73 5.32 -7.58 19.23
CA ILE A 73 5.34 -7.95 17.82
C ILE A 73 3.94 -8.34 17.33
N GLY A 74 3.53 -7.86 16.15
CA GLY A 74 2.24 -8.22 15.55
C GLY A 74 1.60 -7.12 14.73
N ALA A 75 0.28 -6.94 14.86
CA ALA A 75 -0.49 -5.91 14.17
C ALA A 75 -1.07 -4.88 15.14
N LEU A 76 -0.73 -3.58 14.95
CA LEU A 76 -1.31 -2.50 15.75
C LEU A 76 -2.75 -2.20 15.34
N THR A 77 -3.04 -2.21 14.02
CA THR A 77 -4.39 -1.97 13.49
C THR A 77 -4.64 -2.79 12.23
N ILE A 78 -5.91 -3.20 12.08
CA ILE A 78 -6.41 -3.85 10.86
C ILE A 78 -7.71 -3.14 10.47
N GLN A 79 -7.71 -2.47 9.31
CA GLN A 79 -8.87 -1.76 8.78
C GLN A 79 -9.49 -2.57 7.64
N ILE A 80 -10.79 -2.86 7.75
CA ILE A 80 -11.55 -3.63 6.76
C ILE A 80 -12.26 -2.69 5.81
N TYR A 81 -12.17 -2.97 4.52
CA TYR A 81 -12.87 -2.27 3.44
C TYR A 81 -13.69 -3.26 2.62
N GLU A 82 -14.87 -2.84 2.20
CA GLU A 82 -15.82 -3.59 1.39
C GLU A 82 -16.04 -2.93 0.04
N SER A 83 -16.24 -3.73 -1.01
CA SER A 83 -16.63 -3.28 -2.34
C SER A 83 -17.67 -4.22 -2.97
N SER A 84 -18.56 -3.67 -3.81
CA SER A 84 -19.46 -4.45 -4.65
C SER A 84 -18.88 -4.81 -6.02
N ASP A 85 -17.96 -3.98 -6.52
CA ASP A 85 -17.40 -3.99 -7.88
C ASP A 85 -15.89 -4.30 -7.93
N ASN A 86 -15.23 -4.42 -6.75
CA ASN A 86 -13.79 -4.56 -6.59
C ASN A 86 -12.99 -3.31 -7.02
N GLU A 87 -13.64 -2.19 -7.21
CA GLU A 87 -13.04 -0.91 -7.62
C GLU A 87 -13.26 0.18 -6.56
N THR A 88 -14.52 0.39 -6.16
CA THR A 88 -14.91 1.40 -5.17
C THR A 88 -14.98 0.78 -3.78
N TRP A 89 -14.22 1.33 -2.84
CA TRP A 89 -14.02 0.76 -1.51
C TRP A 89 -14.60 1.64 -0.41
N THR A 90 -15.37 1.03 0.49
CA THR A 90 -15.95 1.66 1.66
C THR A 90 -15.38 1.05 2.93
N TRP A 91 -14.86 1.89 3.82
CA TRP A 91 -14.43 1.44 5.14
C TRP A 91 -15.59 0.86 5.93
N LYS A 92 -15.33 -0.23 6.68
CA LYS A 92 -16.35 -0.95 7.48
C LYS A 92 -15.99 -1.04 8.96
N LYS A 93 -14.76 -1.40 9.29
CA LYS A 93 -14.33 -1.62 10.68
C LYS A 93 -12.84 -1.45 10.85
N THR A 94 -12.43 -1.05 12.04
CA THR A 94 -11.04 -1.09 12.49
C THR A 94 -10.94 -1.97 13.72
N TYR A 95 -10.03 -2.93 13.69
CA TYR A 95 -9.53 -3.67 14.85
C TYR A 95 -8.27 -3.00 15.35
N ARG A 96 -8.07 -2.93 16.66
CA ARG A 96 -6.93 -2.31 17.32
C ARG A 96 -6.37 -3.27 18.36
N HIS A 97 -5.05 -3.33 18.50
CA HIS A 97 -4.39 -4.23 19.45
C HIS A 97 -4.78 -3.99 20.92
N ASP A 98 -5.13 -2.74 21.28
CA ASP A 98 -5.55 -2.36 22.63
C ASP A 98 -6.95 -2.85 23.03
N SER A 99 -7.74 -3.31 22.06
CA SER A 99 -9.14 -3.74 22.25
C SER A 99 -9.48 -5.08 21.58
N THR A 100 -8.50 -5.70 20.93
CA THR A 100 -8.66 -6.99 20.23
C THR A 100 -7.52 -7.91 20.64
N ALA A 101 -7.86 -8.96 21.40
CA ALA A 101 -6.88 -9.94 21.84
C ALA A 101 -6.20 -10.65 20.64
N GLY A 102 -4.96 -11.08 20.82
CA GLY A 102 -4.20 -11.83 19.82
C GLY A 102 -3.51 -10.96 18.76
N MET A 103 -3.74 -9.65 18.71
CA MET A 103 -3.11 -8.79 17.71
C MET A 103 -1.63 -8.50 18.00
N LEU A 104 -1.19 -8.58 19.26
CA LEU A 104 0.24 -8.50 19.64
C LEU A 104 0.66 -9.74 20.44
N GLY A 105 1.84 -10.26 20.15
CA GLY A 105 2.64 -11.14 20.98
C GLY A 105 3.62 -10.32 21.81
N HIS A 106 4.00 -10.83 22.97
CA HIS A 106 4.93 -10.22 23.91
C HIS A 106 6.11 -11.16 24.17
N ASP A 107 7.30 -10.62 24.28
CA ASP A 107 8.54 -11.39 24.48
C ASP A 107 8.70 -12.52 23.45
N ASP A 108 8.40 -12.23 22.19
CA ASP A 108 8.34 -13.23 21.13
C ASP A 108 9.22 -12.85 19.93
N TYR A 109 9.69 -13.86 19.22
CA TYR A 109 10.43 -13.74 17.96
C TYR A 109 9.50 -13.77 16.74
N PHE A 110 8.37 -14.46 16.84
CA PHE A 110 7.39 -14.65 15.78
C PHE A 110 5.98 -14.59 16.34
N HIS A 111 5.12 -13.81 15.69
CA HIS A 111 3.70 -13.76 16.03
C HIS A 111 2.83 -13.87 14.78
N SER A 112 1.77 -14.69 14.87
CA SER A 112 0.78 -14.84 13.81
C SER A 112 -0.59 -15.07 14.42
N ASP A 113 -1.58 -14.30 13.95
CA ASP A 113 -2.97 -14.44 14.35
C ASP A 113 -3.88 -13.86 13.26
N TYR A 114 -5.18 -13.81 13.51
CA TYR A 114 -6.16 -13.23 12.60
C TYR A 114 -7.27 -12.49 13.34
N VAL A 115 -7.94 -11.59 12.64
CA VAL A 115 -9.24 -11.05 13.05
C VAL A 115 -10.32 -11.55 12.11
N GLU A 116 -11.50 -11.88 12.64
CA GLU A 116 -12.65 -12.30 11.85
C GLU A 116 -13.66 -11.16 11.72
N TYR A 117 -14.14 -10.95 10.50
CA TYR A 117 -15.20 -9.98 10.17
C TYR A 117 -16.37 -10.70 9.49
N SER A 118 -17.60 -10.46 9.99
CA SER A 118 -18.83 -10.95 9.37
C SER A 118 -19.25 -10.00 8.26
N GLY A 119 -18.93 -10.37 7.03
CA GLY A 119 -19.24 -9.63 5.82
C GLY A 119 -20.52 -10.14 5.13
N THR A 120 -20.74 -9.67 3.91
CA THR A 120 -21.85 -10.05 3.03
C THR A 120 -21.36 -10.97 1.94
N ILE A 121 -22.01 -12.13 1.75
CA ILE A 121 -21.71 -13.07 0.66
C ILE A 121 -21.76 -12.35 -0.68
N GLY A 122 -20.75 -12.58 -1.52
CA GLY A 122 -20.63 -12.00 -2.85
C GLY A 122 -19.94 -10.62 -2.89
N ARG A 123 -19.71 -9.95 -1.75
CA ARG A 123 -18.93 -8.72 -1.66
C ARG A 123 -17.43 -9.01 -1.61
N TYR A 124 -16.64 -8.06 -2.11
CA TYR A 124 -15.19 -8.08 -2.02
C TYR A 124 -14.71 -7.36 -0.76
N TYR A 125 -13.64 -7.88 -0.17
CA TYR A 125 -13.01 -7.32 1.01
C TYR A 125 -11.51 -7.22 0.82
N LYS A 126 -10.91 -6.13 1.31
CA LYS A 126 -9.47 -5.97 1.50
C LYS A 126 -9.21 -5.33 2.86
N ALA A 127 -8.01 -5.48 3.36
CA ALA A 127 -7.60 -4.89 4.62
C ALA A 127 -6.34 -4.03 4.46
N TYR A 128 -6.27 -2.97 5.25
CA TYR A 128 -5.07 -2.18 5.46
C TYR A 128 -4.54 -2.49 6.85
N VAL A 129 -3.36 -3.10 6.91
CA VAL A 129 -2.76 -3.65 8.12
C VAL A 129 -1.53 -2.85 8.50
N CYS A 130 -1.46 -2.41 9.76
CA CYS A 130 -0.30 -1.78 10.37
C CYS A 130 0.45 -2.84 11.17
N ILE A 131 1.58 -3.30 10.68
CA ILE A 131 2.50 -4.25 11.32
C ILE A 131 3.46 -3.50 12.23
N TRP A 132 3.84 -4.14 13.33
CA TRP A 132 4.76 -3.60 14.33
C TRP A 132 5.71 -4.67 14.84
N ALA A 133 6.95 -4.27 15.10
CA ALA A 133 7.88 -4.98 15.99
C ALA A 133 8.69 -3.96 16.76
N GLY A 134 8.80 -4.12 18.08
CA GLY A 134 9.48 -3.18 18.95
C GLY A 134 10.23 -3.86 20.10
N LYS A 135 11.35 -3.24 20.50
CA LYS A 135 12.20 -3.67 21.59
C LYS A 135 12.93 -2.49 22.24
N ASP A 136 13.09 -2.54 23.57
CA ASP A 136 13.85 -1.53 24.34
C ASP A 136 13.41 -0.08 24.07
N GLY A 137 12.09 0.14 23.82
CA GLY A 137 11.50 1.43 23.53
C GLY A 137 11.68 1.94 22.09
N GLY A 138 12.35 1.18 21.20
CA GLY A 138 12.42 1.40 19.77
C GLY A 138 11.51 0.46 19.00
N GLY A 139 11.33 0.68 17.69
CA GLY A 139 10.56 -0.24 16.86
C GLY A 139 10.31 0.26 15.46
N ASP A 140 9.83 -0.64 14.61
CA ASP A 140 9.48 -0.38 13.22
C ASP A 140 8.03 -0.70 12.93
N THR A 141 7.44 0.13 12.06
CA THR A 141 6.08 -0.02 11.57
C THR A 141 6.10 -0.25 10.06
N ARG A 142 5.24 -1.16 9.58
CA ARG A 142 4.98 -1.34 8.15
C ARG A 142 3.49 -1.35 7.87
N TYR A 143 3.12 -0.78 6.74
CA TYR A 143 1.73 -0.71 6.29
C TYR A 143 1.56 -1.53 5.02
N MET A 144 0.55 -2.40 5.01
CA MET A 144 0.29 -3.31 3.90
C MET A 144 -1.18 -3.35 3.53
N TRP A 145 -1.46 -3.41 2.23
CA TRP A 145 -2.76 -3.82 1.71
C TRP A 145 -2.76 -5.31 1.42
N THR A 146 -3.81 -5.99 1.83
CA THR A 146 -4.07 -7.35 1.34
C THR A 146 -4.59 -7.32 -0.09
N LEU A 147 -4.38 -8.41 -0.83
CA LEU A 147 -5.13 -8.61 -2.08
C LEU A 147 -6.62 -8.81 -1.76
N PRO A 148 -7.53 -8.26 -2.59
CA PRO A 148 -8.96 -8.42 -2.38
C PRO A 148 -9.40 -9.87 -2.50
N LYS A 149 -10.37 -10.26 -1.65
CA LYS A 149 -11.05 -11.56 -1.73
C LYS A 149 -12.57 -11.37 -1.64
N LYS A 150 -13.29 -12.23 -2.33
CA LYS A 150 -14.76 -12.27 -2.28
C LYS A 150 -15.21 -13.12 -1.10
N ALA A 151 -16.11 -12.60 -0.26
CA ALA A 151 -16.75 -13.40 0.78
C ALA A 151 -17.71 -14.42 0.15
N THR A 152 -17.58 -15.68 0.58
CA THR A 152 -18.25 -16.85 -0.01
C THR A 152 -19.16 -17.55 1.00
N LEU A 153 -20.07 -18.39 0.51
CA LEU A 153 -20.89 -19.25 1.37
C LEU A 153 -20.05 -20.39 1.98
N LEU A 154 -19.17 -20.97 1.19
CA LEU A 154 -18.22 -22.01 1.61
C LEU A 154 -16.83 -21.39 1.79
N PRO A 155 -15.96 -22.00 2.60
CA PRO A 155 -14.55 -21.58 2.70
C PRO A 155 -13.86 -21.56 1.35
N GLY A 156 -12.97 -20.59 1.12
CA GLY A 156 -12.21 -20.37 -0.14
C GLY A 156 -10.87 -21.05 -0.19
#